data_848cd5bf2d5b84af672d2184d2880cad
#
_entry.id   848cd5bf2d5b84af672d2184d2880cad
#
_cell.length_a   1.000
_cell.length_b   1.000
_cell.length_c   1.000
_cell.angle_alpha   90.00
_cell.angle_beta   90.00
_cell.angle_gamma   90.00
#
_symmetry.space_group_name_H-M   'P 1'
#
loop_
_entity.id
_entity.type
_entity.pdbx_description
1 polymer ?
#
loop_
_entity_poly.entity_id
_entity_poly.type
_entity_poly.pdbx_seq_one_letter_code
_entity_poly.pdbx_strand_id
1 'polypeptide(L)'
;MDVCVGKALRSGSFCREQIVCTKTLYNYVDNGLLSIKNIDLPEKLKRNTKEKKVRKNKRILGDSIELRPESVELREEFGHWEVDTVLGSKYEDEPCTVTMTERKTRNSIWIKVDNHTADAVQEAIQGALDYFGVMSAAVFKSVTGDNGSEFSRLQELTQQGIKVYFTHPYSSWEKGTNECHNKLVRRFIPKGISMAGYSTEDIAYMADWANTLPRKILGYRTPEELFEAELDRIYAI
;
A
#
# COMPACT_ATOMS: atom_id res chain seq x y z
N MET A 1 -8.76 -4.34 17.11
CA MET A 1 -8.61 -4.31 18.60
C MET A 1 -7.26 -3.73 19.04
N ASP A 2 -6.13 -4.19 18.51
CA ASP A 2 -4.80 -3.67 18.88
C ASP A 2 -4.68 -2.16 18.64
N VAL A 3 -5.14 -1.69 17.47
CA VAL A 3 -5.16 -0.26 17.12
C VAL A 3 -6.02 0.56 18.09
N CYS A 4 -7.17 0.04 18.54
CA CYS A 4 -8.04 0.75 19.48
C CYS A 4 -7.32 1.02 20.80
N VAL A 5 -6.68 -0.02 21.37
CA VAL A 5 -5.93 0.10 22.63
C VAL A 5 -4.72 1.03 22.45
N GLY A 6 -3.94 0.82 21.39
CA GLY A 6 -2.73 1.60 21.17
C GLY A 6 -3.01 3.09 20.90
N LYS A 7 -4.03 3.41 20.10
CA LYS A 7 -4.42 4.80 19.84
C LYS A 7 -4.92 5.50 21.10
N ALA A 8 -5.75 4.81 21.90
CA ALA A 8 -6.29 5.37 23.16
C ALA A 8 -5.19 5.69 24.18
N LEU A 9 -4.17 4.83 24.30
CA LEU A 9 -3.01 5.07 25.14
C LEU A 9 -2.13 6.21 24.59
N ARG A 10 -1.89 6.24 23.28
CA ARG A 10 -1.09 7.29 22.63
C ARG A 10 -1.71 8.68 22.80
N SER A 11 -3.02 8.78 22.61
CA SER A 11 -3.74 10.07 22.71
C SER A 11 -3.86 10.60 24.15
N GLY A 12 -3.45 9.82 25.16
CA GLY A 12 -3.65 10.17 26.57
C GLY A 12 -5.11 10.14 27.02
N SER A 13 -6.05 9.67 26.16
CA SER A 13 -7.47 9.57 26.51
C SER A 13 -7.74 8.61 27.66
N PHE A 14 -6.86 7.62 27.82
CA PHE A 14 -6.92 6.64 28.91
C PHE A 14 -5.50 6.32 29.40
N CYS A 15 -5.32 6.14 30.70
CA CYS A 15 -4.09 5.57 31.25
C CYS A 15 -4.16 4.03 31.21
N ARG A 16 -3.01 3.38 31.47
CA ARG A 16 -2.89 1.91 31.33
C ARG A 16 -3.84 1.15 32.25
N GLU A 17 -4.14 1.68 33.42
CA GLU A 17 -5.03 1.09 34.42
C GLU A 17 -6.52 1.21 34.04
N GLN A 18 -6.86 2.13 33.15
CA GLN A 18 -8.24 2.39 32.71
C GLN A 18 -8.64 1.62 31.46
N ILE A 19 -7.69 0.95 30.80
CA ILE A 19 -7.93 0.28 29.53
C ILE A 19 -7.55 -1.20 29.59
N VAL A 20 -8.42 -2.07 29.09
CA VAL A 20 -8.13 -3.50 28.97
C VAL A 20 -7.13 -3.78 27.87
N CYS A 21 -6.40 -4.88 27.97
CA CYS A 21 -5.46 -5.27 26.92
C CYS A 21 -6.18 -5.81 25.67
N THR A 22 -5.48 -5.81 24.55
CA THR A 22 -5.99 -6.30 23.24
C THR A 22 -6.60 -7.71 23.35
N LYS A 23 -5.97 -8.63 24.09
CA LYS A 23 -6.47 -10.00 24.28
C LYS A 23 -7.83 -10.01 24.98
N THR A 24 -8.00 -9.20 26.00
CA THR A 24 -9.26 -9.06 26.75
C THR A 24 -10.38 -8.55 25.84
N LEU A 25 -10.09 -7.58 24.93
CA LEU A 25 -11.08 -7.12 23.96
C LEU A 25 -11.50 -8.23 22.99
N TYR A 26 -10.58 -9.08 22.53
CA TYR A 26 -10.94 -10.25 21.71
C TYR A 26 -11.81 -11.24 22.49
N ASN A 27 -11.49 -11.49 23.77
CA ASN A 27 -12.32 -12.35 24.62
C ASN A 27 -13.74 -11.77 24.80
N TYR A 28 -13.87 -10.43 24.93
CA TYR A 28 -15.18 -9.80 25.02
C TYR A 28 -16.00 -9.97 23.73
N VAL A 29 -15.38 -9.91 22.56
CA VAL A 29 -16.05 -10.21 21.28
C VAL A 29 -16.46 -11.69 21.22
N ASP A 30 -15.57 -12.60 21.60
CA ASP A 30 -15.84 -14.05 21.59
C ASP A 30 -16.98 -14.45 22.51
N ASN A 31 -17.09 -13.76 23.66
CA ASN A 31 -18.14 -13.99 24.66
C ASN A 31 -19.42 -13.17 24.42
N GLY A 32 -19.48 -12.41 23.33
CA GLY A 32 -20.66 -11.59 22.98
C GLY A 32 -20.92 -10.41 23.93
N LEU A 33 -19.91 -9.96 24.67
CA LEU A 33 -20.01 -8.81 25.60
C LEU A 33 -19.96 -7.46 24.90
N LEU A 34 -19.64 -7.43 23.61
CA LEU A 34 -19.65 -6.24 22.77
C LEU A 34 -20.63 -6.42 21.63
N SER A 35 -21.15 -5.29 21.10
CA SER A 35 -22.03 -5.31 19.92
C SER A 35 -21.33 -5.84 18.65
N ILE A 36 -19.99 -5.75 18.61
CA ILE A 36 -19.16 -6.27 17.52
C ILE A 36 -19.04 -7.80 17.64
N LYS A 37 -19.21 -8.48 16.51
CA LYS A 37 -19.10 -9.96 16.39
C LYS A 37 -17.81 -10.36 15.67
N ASN A 38 -17.45 -11.64 15.75
CA ASN A 38 -16.28 -12.20 15.07
C ASN A 38 -16.31 -11.99 13.54
N ILE A 39 -17.50 -11.95 12.92
CA ILE A 39 -17.68 -11.73 11.49
C ILE A 39 -17.27 -10.31 11.08
N ASP A 40 -17.37 -9.34 11.99
CA ASP A 40 -17.00 -7.94 11.76
C ASP A 40 -15.48 -7.72 11.84
N LEU A 41 -14.73 -8.74 12.26
CA LEU A 41 -13.27 -8.69 12.38
C LEU A 41 -12.61 -9.23 11.08
N PRO A 42 -11.98 -8.37 10.25
CA PRO A 42 -11.58 -8.67 8.87
C PRO A 42 -10.64 -9.87 8.69
N GLU A 43 -9.83 -10.19 9.71
CA GLU A 43 -8.79 -11.24 9.58
C GLU A 43 -9.16 -12.55 10.29
N LYS A 44 -10.22 -12.56 11.12
CA LYS A 44 -10.49 -13.71 12.00
C LYS A 44 -11.10 -14.93 11.29
N LEU A 45 -11.72 -14.72 10.12
CA LEU A 45 -12.43 -15.76 9.36
C LEU A 45 -11.66 -16.29 8.13
N LYS A 46 -10.40 -15.92 7.93
CA LYS A 46 -9.62 -16.37 6.77
C LYS A 46 -9.16 -17.81 6.91
N ARG A 47 -9.58 -18.65 5.95
CA ARG A 47 -9.03 -20.01 5.77
C ARG A 47 -8.00 -20.01 4.65
N ASN A 48 -6.81 -20.56 4.90
CA ASN A 48 -5.77 -20.73 3.89
C ASN A 48 -5.95 -22.11 3.23
N THR A 49 -6.43 -22.14 1.97
CA THR A 49 -6.79 -23.39 1.27
C THR A 49 -6.04 -23.62 -0.05
N LYS A 50 -4.95 -22.87 -0.35
CA LYS A 50 -4.28 -22.97 -1.65
C LYS A 50 -2.87 -23.52 -1.55
N GLU A 51 -2.61 -24.60 -2.30
CA GLU A 51 -1.27 -25.07 -2.61
C GLU A 51 -0.52 -24.07 -3.51
N LYS A 52 0.76 -23.84 -3.21
CA LYS A 52 1.62 -22.95 -4.01
C LYS A 52 2.10 -23.69 -5.26
N LYS A 53 1.64 -23.30 -6.45
CA LYS A 53 2.23 -23.72 -7.72
C LYS A 53 3.45 -22.86 -8.03
N VAL A 54 4.61 -23.50 -8.16
CA VAL A 54 5.85 -22.81 -8.59
C VAL A 54 5.80 -22.61 -10.10
N ARG A 55 5.85 -21.36 -10.56
CA ARG A 55 6.01 -21.00 -11.98
C ARG A 55 7.42 -20.43 -12.18
N LYS A 56 8.06 -20.77 -13.30
CA LYS A 56 9.42 -20.30 -13.63
C LYS A 56 9.34 -19.26 -14.74
N ASN A 57 9.44 -18.00 -14.41
CA ASN A 57 9.72 -16.93 -15.37
C ASN A 57 11.01 -16.24 -14.95
N LYS A 58 11.93 -15.98 -15.92
CA LYS A 58 13.30 -15.51 -15.64
C LYS A 58 13.56 -14.08 -16.14
N ARG A 59 12.57 -13.39 -16.72
CA ARG A 59 12.80 -12.06 -17.29
C ARG A 59 12.76 -11.02 -16.18
N ILE A 60 13.77 -10.16 -16.11
CA ILE A 60 13.85 -8.96 -15.29
C ILE A 60 13.80 -7.77 -16.25
N LEU A 61 12.93 -6.78 -15.96
CA LEU A 61 12.69 -5.62 -16.83
C LEU A 61 13.76 -4.53 -16.71
N GLY A 62 14.55 -4.53 -15.62
CA GLY A 62 15.58 -3.52 -15.36
C GLY A 62 16.47 -3.92 -14.19
N ASP A 63 16.90 -2.97 -13.38
CA ASP A 63 17.76 -3.20 -12.23
C ASP A 63 17.09 -4.10 -11.17
N SER A 64 17.84 -5.10 -10.68
CA SER A 64 17.34 -6.01 -9.64
C SER A 64 17.15 -5.27 -8.32
N ILE A 65 16.14 -5.70 -7.55
CA ILE A 65 15.92 -5.24 -6.18
C ILE A 65 17.14 -5.43 -5.27
N GLU A 66 18.05 -6.36 -5.58
CA GLU A 66 19.30 -6.58 -4.86
C GLU A 66 20.26 -5.39 -4.91
N LEU A 67 20.14 -4.54 -5.95
CA LEU A 67 20.92 -3.31 -6.09
C LEU A 67 20.38 -2.16 -5.24
N ARG A 68 19.26 -2.38 -4.57
CA ARG A 68 18.61 -1.38 -3.74
C ARG A 68 19.43 -1.15 -2.45
N PRO A 69 19.75 0.10 -2.08
CA PRO A 69 20.49 0.41 -0.85
C PRO A 69 19.83 -0.17 0.40
N GLU A 70 20.64 -0.58 1.37
CA GLU A 70 20.17 -1.13 2.64
C GLU A 70 19.26 -0.15 3.42
N SER A 71 19.53 1.16 3.34
CA SER A 71 18.70 2.21 3.94
C SER A 71 17.23 2.14 3.48
N VAL A 72 17.01 1.73 2.23
CA VAL A 72 15.66 1.53 1.68
C VAL A 72 15.00 0.30 2.29
N GLU A 73 15.76 -0.77 2.54
CA GLU A 73 15.25 -1.98 3.19
C GLU A 73 14.86 -1.72 4.64
N LEU A 74 15.67 -0.94 5.36
CA LEU A 74 15.42 -0.54 6.75
C LEU A 74 14.24 0.44 6.88
N ARG A 75 13.80 1.04 5.74
CA ARG A 75 12.66 1.99 5.69
C ARG A 75 12.87 3.25 6.54
N GLU A 76 14.10 3.67 6.65
CA GLU A 76 14.49 4.85 7.42
C GLU A 76 14.42 6.12 6.60
N GLU A 77 14.64 5.99 5.29
CA GLU A 77 14.63 7.08 4.34
C GLU A 77 13.27 7.24 3.67
N PHE A 78 12.80 8.49 3.55
CA PHE A 78 11.58 8.85 2.82
C PHE A 78 11.85 8.96 1.31
N GLY A 79 10.81 8.67 0.53
CA GLY A 79 10.82 8.83 -0.93
C GLY A 79 11.03 7.52 -1.70
N HIS A 80 10.94 6.38 -1.04
CA HIS A 80 11.07 5.07 -1.67
C HIS A 80 9.71 4.39 -1.79
N TRP A 81 9.24 4.20 -3.03
CA TRP A 81 7.90 3.74 -3.34
C TRP A 81 7.88 2.31 -3.87
N GLU A 82 6.87 1.58 -3.51
CA GLU A 82 6.51 0.30 -4.14
C GLU A 82 5.26 0.52 -4.99
N VAL A 83 5.28 0.07 -6.23
CA VAL A 83 4.14 0.15 -7.15
C VAL A 83 3.57 -1.24 -7.44
N ASP A 84 2.24 -1.33 -7.52
CA ASP A 84 1.51 -2.54 -7.85
C ASP A 84 0.19 -2.21 -8.55
N THR A 85 -0.45 -3.21 -9.13
CA THR A 85 -1.78 -3.07 -9.71
C THR A 85 -2.77 -4.00 -9.04
N VAL A 86 -3.97 -3.51 -8.80
CA VAL A 86 -5.06 -4.28 -8.23
C VAL A 86 -6.16 -4.41 -9.27
N LEU A 87 -6.33 -5.63 -9.81
CA LEU A 87 -7.38 -5.95 -10.78
C LEU A 87 -8.68 -6.31 -10.06
N GLY A 88 -9.80 -5.78 -10.48
CA GLY A 88 -11.12 -6.17 -10.01
C GLY A 88 -11.48 -7.57 -10.52
N SER A 89 -11.85 -7.66 -11.75
CA SER A 89 -12.13 -8.91 -12.48
C SER A 89 -10.93 -9.34 -13.33
N LYS A 90 -11.07 -10.43 -14.09
CA LYS A 90 -10.02 -10.95 -14.97
C LYS A 90 -10.35 -10.77 -16.45
N TYR A 91 -11.32 -9.93 -16.76
CA TYR A 91 -11.66 -9.66 -18.16
C TYR A 91 -10.60 -8.76 -18.81
N GLU A 92 -10.44 -8.90 -20.14
CA GLU A 92 -9.65 -7.96 -20.94
C GLU A 92 -10.34 -6.58 -20.90
N ASP A 93 -9.56 -5.51 -20.96
CA ASP A 93 -10.00 -4.10 -20.91
C ASP A 93 -10.72 -3.69 -19.60
N GLU A 94 -10.51 -4.43 -18.53
CA GLU A 94 -11.07 -4.10 -17.23
C GLU A 94 -10.28 -2.96 -16.56
N PRO A 95 -10.94 -1.94 -16.03
CA PRO A 95 -10.27 -0.93 -15.21
C PRO A 95 -9.55 -1.56 -14.02
N CYS A 96 -8.43 -0.97 -13.66
CA CYS A 96 -7.68 -1.39 -12.49
C CYS A 96 -7.26 -0.21 -11.63
N THR A 97 -6.71 -0.51 -10.45
CA THR A 97 -6.13 0.51 -9.58
C THR A 97 -4.61 0.33 -9.52
N VAL A 98 -3.88 1.36 -9.92
CA VAL A 98 -2.46 1.48 -9.64
C VAL A 98 -2.31 1.92 -8.19
N THR A 99 -1.53 1.20 -7.40
CA THR A 99 -1.24 1.53 -6.01
C THR A 99 0.25 1.85 -5.87
N MET A 100 0.55 3.03 -5.34
CA MET A 100 1.90 3.47 -5.03
C MET A 100 2.00 3.62 -3.51
N THR A 101 2.90 2.90 -2.87
CA THR A 101 3.02 2.93 -1.40
C THR A 101 4.41 3.36 -0.99
N GLU A 102 4.50 4.44 -0.23
CA GLU A 102 5.74 4.92 0.36
C GLU A 102 6.17 4.01 1.53
N ARG A 103 7.45 3.61 1.52
CA ARG A 103 7.96 2.52 2.40
C ARG A 103 8.11 2.91 3.86
N LYS A 104 8.50 4.16 4.16
CA LYS A 104 8.73 4.68 5.51
C LYS A 104 7.41 5.01 6.21
N THR A 105 6.61 5.85 5.59
CA THR A 105 5.37 6.38 6.13
C THR A 105 4.18 5.44 5.97
N ARG A 106 4.26 4.52 4.98
CA ARG A 106 3.16 3.65 4.58
C ARG A 106 2.00 4.39 3.93
N ASN A 107 2.20 5.65 3.56
CA ASN A 107 1.21 6.38 2.79
C ASN A 107 1.05 5.76 1.41
N SER A 108 -0.16 5.73 0.89
CA SER A 108 -0.47 5.06 -0.35
C SER A 108 -1.35 5.93 -1.24
N ILE A 109 -0.92 6.10 -2.48
CA ILE A 109 -1.67 6.77 -3.54
C ILE A 109 -2.34 5.69 -4.38
N TRP A 110 -3.65 5.79 -4.61
CA TRP A 110 -4.39 4.86 -5.43
C TRP A 110 -5.03 5.60 -6.60
N ILE A 111 -4.74 5.13 -7.81
CA ILE A 111 -5.16 5.77 -9.04
C ILE A 111 -5.95 4.77 -9.88
N LYS A 112 -7.19 5.10 -10.22
CA LYS A 112 -7.99 4.32 -11.16
C LYS A 112 -7.44 4.56 -12.57
N VAL A 113 -7.27 3.47 -13.33
CA VAL A 113 -6.93 3.51 -14.76
C VAL A 113 -7.93 2.66 -15.53
N ASP A 114 -8.24 3.07 -16.76
CA ASP A 114 -9.30 2.46 -17.57
C ASP A 114 -8.94 1.07 -18.07
N ASN A 115 -7.65 0.75 -18.15
CA ASN A 115 -7.19 -0.57 -18.58
C ASN A 115 -5.83 -0.91 -17.92
N HIS A 116 -5.46 -2.20 -17.98
CA HIS A 116 -4.24 -2.73 -17.38
C HIS A 116 -3.08 -2.77 -18.41
N THR A 117 -2.84 -1.67 -19.12
CA THR A 117 -1.73 -1.54 -20.06
C THR A 117 -0.53 -0.83 -19.45
N ALA A 118 0.64 -1.03 -20.05
CA ALA A 118 1.84 -0.33 -19.62
C ALA A 118 1.74 1.20 -19.80
N ASP A 119 1.04 1.65 -20.83
CA ASP A 119 0.82 3.07 -21.09
C ASP A 119 -0.06 3.70 -20.01
N ALA A 120 -1.22 3.11 -19.71
CA ALA A 120 -2.13 3.63 -18.69
C ALA A 120 -1.49 3.63 -17.28
N VAL A 121 -0.71 2.59 -16.95
CA VAL A 121 0.02 2.52 -15.68
C VAL A 121 1.12 3.60 -15.62
N GLN A 122 1.87 3.78 -16.72
CA GLN A 122 2.92 4.80 -16.78
C GLN A 122 2.33 6.22 -16.68
N GLU A 123 1.23 6.50 -17.37
CA GLU A 123 0.53 7.79 -17.28
C GLU A 123 0.02 8.09 -15.86
N ALA A 124 -0.53 7.09 -15.18
CA ALA A 124 -0.97 7.23 -13.79
C ALA A 124 0.19 7.56 -12.83
N ILE A 125 1.32 6.86 -12.99
CA ILE A 125 2.52 7.11 -12.20
C ILE A 125 3.06 8.53 -12.51
N GLN A 126 3.14 8.90 -13.78
CA GLN A 126 3.59 10.23 -14.20
C GLN A 126 2.70 11.33 -13.63
N GLY A 127 1.37 11.15 -13.66
CA GLY A 127 0.42 12.09 -13.05
C GLY A 127 0.64 12.28 -11.55
N ALA A 128 1.01 11.21 -10.83
CA ALA A 128 1.37 11.30 -9.41
C ALA A 128 2.68 12.10 -9.21
N LEU A 129 3.67 11.93 -10.08
CA LEU A 129 4.91 12.70 -10.04
C LEU A 129 4.65 14.19 -10.34
N ASP A 130 3.87 14.46 -11.37
CA ASP A 130 3.56 15.82 -11.83
C ASP A 130 2.80 16.63 -10.77
N TYR A 131 1.98 15.96 -9.95
CA TYR A 131 1.29 16.59 -8.82
C TYR A 131 2.25 17.26 -7.84
N PHE A 132 3.43 16.69 -7.60
CA PHE A 132 4.45 17.26 -6.70
C PHE A 132 5.38 18.26 -7.41
N GLY A 133 5.26 18.43 -8.72
CA GLY A 133 5.99 19.41 -9.51
C GLY A 133 7.51 19.39 -9.27
N VAL A 134 8.09 20.53 -8.92
CA VAL A 134 9.54 20.66 -8.69
C VAL A 134 10.06 19.84 -7.51
N MET A 135 9.20 19.44 -6.59
CA MET A 135 9.55 18.61 -5.43
C MET A 135 9.47 17.10 -5.73
N SER A 136 9.05 16.72 -6.93
CA SER A 136 8.89 15.31 -7.34
C SER A 136 10.13 14.47 -7.06
N ALA A 137 11.34 14.97 -7.38
CA ALA A 137 12.59 14.24 -7.15
C ALA A 137 12.92 14.04 -5.66
N ALA A 138 12.43 14.89 -4.77
CA ALA A 138 12.59 14.74 -3.33
C ALA A 138 11.57 13.74 -2.74
N VAL A 139 10.35 13.71 -3.32
CA VAL A 139 9.26 12.82 -2.91
C VAL A 139 9.42 11.42 -3.51
N PHE A 140 9.96 11.30 -4.74
CA PHE A 140 10.14 10.03 -5.45
C PHE A 140 11.63 9.77 -5.76
N LYS A 141 12.37 9.25 -4.79
CA LYS A 141 13.78 8.89 -4.96
C LYS A 141 13.96 7.56 -5.69
N SER A 142 13.09 6.61 -5.40
CA SER A 142 13.04 5.35 -6.13
C SER A 142 11.64 4.75 -6.20
N VAL A 143 11.42 3.95 -7.24
CA VAL A 143 10.20 3.17 -7.43
C VAL A 143 10.57 1.71 -7.62
N THR A 144 9.90 0.80 -6.90
CA THR A 144 10.10 -0.65 -7.03
C THR A 144 8.81 -1.29 -7.56
N GLY A 145 8.89 -1.90 -8.74
CA GLY A 145 7.81 -2.67 -9.36
C GLY A 145 8.08 -4.17 -9.36
N ASP A 146 7.09 -4.97 -9.80
CA ASP A 146 7.36 -6.35 -10.19
C ASP A 146 7.65 -6.46 -11.70
N ASN A 147 7.85 -7.69 -12.18
CA ASN A 147 8.14 -7.95 -13.59
C ASN A 147 6.86 -8.18 -14.43
N GLY A 148 5.75 -7.55 -14.05
CA GLY A 148 4.53 -7.56 -14.85
C GLY A 148 4.70 -6.77 -16.16
N SER A 149 3.98 -7.15 -17.20
CA SER A 149 4.01 -6.47 -18.50
C SER A 149 3.55 -5.02 -18.40
N GLU A 150 2.66 -4.73 -17.45
CA GLU A 150 2.15 -3.40 -17.13
C GLU A 150 3.21 -2.45 -16.60
N PHE A 151 4.33 -2.97 -16.09
CA PHE A 151 5.47 -2.18 -15.61
C PHE A 151 6.63 -2.11 -16.61
N SER A 152 6.43 -2.53 -17.86
CA SER A 152 7.50 -2.55 -18.87
C SER A 152 8.07 -1.18 -19.21
N ARG A 153 7.30 -0.10 -18.98
CA ARG A 153 7.73 1.28 -19.19
C ARG A 153 8.28 1.97 -17.93
N LEU A 154 8.22 1.32 -16.76
CA LEU A 154 8.62 1.92 -15.49
C LEU A 154 10.07 2.45 -15.51
N GLN A 155 10.95 1.81 -16.30
CA GLN A 155 12.35 2.23 -16.48
C GLN A 155 12.49 3.65 -17.07
N GLU A 156 11.48 4.20 -17.74
CA GLU A 156 11.49 5.56 -18.28
C GLU A 156 11.62 6.63 -17.18
N LEU A 157 11.20 6.33 -15.95
CA LEU A 157 11.34 7.22 -14.80
C LEU A 157 12.82 7.55 -14.46
N THR A 158 13.75 6.71 -14.90
CA THR A 158 15.19 6.97 -14.71
C THR A 158 15.66 8.24 -15.44
N GLN A 159 14.99 8.62 -16.52
CA GLN A 159 15.26 9.87 -17.25
C GLN A 159 14.94 11.11 -16.41
N GLN A 160 14.10 10.97 -15.39
CA GLN A 160 13.74 12.00 -14.44
C GLN A 160 14.58 11.95 -13.14
N GLY A 161 15.63 11.11 -13.10
CA GLY A 161 16.51 10.95 -11.95
C GLY A 161 15.97 10.01 -10.88
N ILE A 162 14.85 9.33 -11.12
CA ILE A 162 14.24 8.38 -10.19
C ILE A 162 14.85 6.99 -10.40
N LYS A 163 15.34 6.35 -9.34
CA LYS A 163 15.87 4.99 -9.42
C LYS A 163 14.73 3.98 -9.52
N VAL A 164 14.85 3.03 -10.43
CA VAL A 164 13.83 1.99 -10.66
C VAL A 164 14.42 0.62 -10.37
N TYR A 165 13.71 -0.15 -9.55
CA TYR A 165 14.08 -1.51 -9.19
C TYR A 165 12.95 -2.49 -9.49
N PHE A 166 13.32 -3.73 -9.82
CA PHE A 166 12.36 -4.79 -10.05
C PHE A 166 12.61 -5.96 -9.10
N THR A 167 11.51 -6.48 -8.53
CA THR A 167 11.56 -7.68 -7.68
C THR A 167 11.97 -8.90 -8.51
N HIS A 168 12.41 -9.95 -7.84
CA HIS A 168 12.57 -11.23 -8.53
C HIS A 168 11.22 -11.78 -9.00
N PRO A 169 11.21 -12.47 -10.15
CA PRO A 169 9.99 -13.12 -10.61
C PRO A 169 9.40 -14.04 -9.55
N TYR A 170 8.10 -13.91 -9.31
CA TYR A 170 7.33 -14.68 -8.28
C TYR A 170 7.72 -14.44 -6.81
N SER A 171 8.47 -13.40 -6.52
CA SER A 171 8.93 -13.04 -5.17
C SER A 171 8.05 -11.95 -4.56
N SER A 172 6.75 -12.18 -4.48
CA SER A 172 5.78 -11.19 -3.94
C SER A 172 6.08 -10.74 -2.51
N TRP A 173 6.82 -11.56 -1.73
CA TRP A 173 7.25 -11.21 -0.38
C TRP A 173 8.26 -10.04 -0.34
N GLU A 174 8.97 -9.77 -1.45
CA GLU A 174 9.91 -8.65 -1.57
C GLU A 174 9.17 -7.29 -1.61
N LYS A 175 7.88 -7.29 -1.98
CA LYS A 175 6.95 -6.14 -1.91
C LYS A 175 5.95 -6.29 -0.74
N GLY A 176 6.42 -6.69 0.43
CA GLY A 176 5.54 -6.96 1.59
C GLY A 176 4.70 -5.76 2.02
N THR A 177 5.12 -4.53 1.71
CA THR A 177 4.34 -3.32 1.95
C THR A 177 3.09 -3.30 1.07
N ASN A 178 3.24 -3.50 -0.24
CA ASN A 178 2.13 -3.51 -1.18
C ASN A 178 1.15 -4.65 -0.93
N GLU A 179 1.62 -5.85 -0.57
CA GLU A 179 0.72 -6.96 -0.24
C GLU A 179 -0.26 -6.59 0.90
N CYS A 180 0.24 -5.88 1.91
CA CYS A 180 -0.60 -5.39 3.00
C CYS A 180 -1.59 -4.32 2.53
N HIS A 181 -1.17 -3.40 1.65
CA HIS A 181 -2.05 -2.35 1.11
C HIS A 181 -3.11 -2.91 0.16
N ASN A 182 -2.74 -3.85 -0.70
CA ASN A 182 -3.69 -4.53 -1.57
C ASN A 182 -4.81 -5.25 -0.78
N LYS A 183 -4.52 -5.72 0.44
CA LYS A 183 -5.58 -6.25 1.34
C LYS A 183 -6.54 -5.16 1.80
N LEU A 184 -6.11 -3.88 1.90
CA LEU A 184 -7.01 -2.76 2.23
C LEU A 184 -7.90 -2.43 1.03
N VAL A 185 -7.36 -2.38 -0.19
CA VAL A 185 -8.17 -2.24 -1.42
C VAL A 185 -9.25 -3.32 -1.47
N ARG A 186 -8.88 -4.58 -1.15
CA ARG A 186 -9.78 -5.74 -1.16
C ARG A 186 -10.90 -5.71 -0.12
N ARG A 187 -10.89 -4.79 0.82
CA ARG A 187 -12.02 -4.55 1.74
C ARG A 187 -13.18 -3.86 1.03
N PHE A 188 -12.87 -2.98 0.09
CA PHE A 188 -13.86 -2.24 -0.68
C PHE A 188 -14.21 -2.95 -1.98
N ILE A 189 -13.19 -3.47 -2.67
CA ILE A 189 -13.32 -4.11 -3.98
C ILE A 189 -12.86 -5.57 -3.87
N PRO A 190 -13.77 -6.49 -3.52
CA PRO A 190 -13.45 -7.92 -3.46
C PRO A 190 -12.96 -8.45 -4.80
N LYS A 191 -12.14 -9.49 -4.75
CA LYS A 191 -11.62 -10.12 -5.97
C LYS A 191 -12.76 -10.71 -6.81
N GLY A 192 -12.77 -10.39 -8.09
CA GLY A 192 -13.81 -10.84 -9.04
C GLY A 192 -14.92 -9.81 -9.24
N ILE A 193 -14.91 -8.71 -8.50
CA ILE A 193 -15.84 -7.58 -8.73
C ILE A 193 -15.18 -6.57 -9.67
N SER A 194 -15.91 -6.17 -10.72
CA SER A 194 -15.44 -5.17 -11.69
C SER A 194 -15.18 -3.82 -11.02
N MET A 195 -14.10 -3.15 -11.43
CA MET A 195 -13.79 -1.79 -11.01
C MET A 195 -14.52 -0.73 -11.85
N ALA A 196 -15.20 -1.09 -12.92
CA ALA A 196 -15.93 -0.15 -13.76
C ALA A 196 -17.04 0.61 -12.99
N GLY A 197 -17.62 -0.02 -11.98
CA GLY A 197 -18.65 0.58 -11.14
C GLY A 197 -18.17 1.60 -10.09
N TYR A 198 -16.86 1.79 -9.94
CA TYR A 198 -16.28 2.75 -8.99
C TYR A 198 -15.74 3.96 -9.75
N SER A 199 -16.02 5.16 -9.26
CA SER A 199 -15.45 6.39 -9.81
C SER A 199 -14.00 6.61 -9.37
N THR A 200 -13.31 7.58 -9.94
CA THR A 200 -11.98 8.01 -9.50
C THR A 200 -12.04 8.55 -8.06
N GLU A 201 -13.10 9.27 -7.72
CA GLU A 201 -13.36 9.81 -6.40
C GLU A 201 -13.60 8.71 -5.36
N ASP A 202 -14.29 7.62 -5.73
CA ASP A 202 -14.46 6.47 -4.85
C ASP A 202 -13.11 5.84 -4.50
N ILE A 203 -12.23 5.65 -5.49
CA ILE A 203 -10.89 5.10 -5.28
C ILE A 203 -10.05 6.03 -4.41
N ALA A 204 -10.11 7.35 -4.64
CA ALA A 204 -9.41 8.34 -3.82
C ALA A 204 -9.91 8.31 -2.37
N TYR A 205 -11.22 8.29 -2.14
CA TYR A 205 -11.82 8.17 -0.81
C TYR A 205 -11.36 6.90 -0.07
N MET A 206 -11.28 5.78 -0.78
CA MET A 206 -10.77 4.52 -0.19
C MET A 206 -9.30 4.61 0.19
N ALA A 207 -8.48 5.32 -0.61
CA ALA A 207 -7.07 5.57 -0.32
C ALA A 207 -6.92 6.45 0.94
N ASP A 208 -7.68 7.53 1.03
CA ASP A 208 -7.69 8.43 2.18
C ASP A 208 -8.08 7.66 3.45
N TRP A 209 -9.16 6.88 3.38
CA TRP A 209 -9.53 6.01 4.50
C TRP A 209 -8.38 5.08 4.91
N ALA A 210 -7.66 4.47 3.96
CA ALA A 210 -6.55 3.58 4.26
C ALA A 210 -5.36 4.33 4.91
N ASN A 211 -5.15 5.61 4.53
CA ASN A 211 -4.08 6.46 5.05
C ASN A 211 -4.41 7.02 6.44
N THR A 212 -5.68 7.18 6.81
CA THR A 212 -6.12 7.62 8.14
C THR A 212 -6.16 6.49 9.18
N LEU A 213 -5.87 5.24 8.81
CA LEU A 213 -5.84 4.12 9.75
C LEU A 213 -4.55 4.12 10.59
N PRO A 214 -4.61 4.29 11.93
CA PRO A 214 -3.43 4.18 12.78
C PRO A 214 -2.81 2.77 12.69
N ARG A 215 -1.47 2.71 12.63
CA ARG A 215 -0.76 1.44 12.46
C ARG A 215 0.22 1.21 13.61
N LYS A 216 0.21 0.01 14.17
CA LYS A 216 1.12 -0.39 15.24
C LYS A 216 2.58 -0.20 14.86
N ILE A 217 2.95 -0.56 13.62
CA ILE A 217 4.31 -0.41 13.10
C ILE A 217 4.78 1.05 13.02
N LEU A 218 3.84 2.00 13.01
CA LEU A 218 4.08 3.44 13.00
C LEU A 218 3.90 4.08 14.39
N GLY A 219 3.94 3.28 15.46
CA GLY A 219 3.67 3.76 16.82
C GLY A 219 2.25 4.28 16.98
N TYR A 220 1.29 3.66 16.29
CA TYR A 220 -0.13 4.03 16.25
C TYR A 220 -0.42 5.41 15.63
N ARG A 221 0.54 5.98 14.92
CA ARG A 221 0.29 7.12 14.03
C ARG A 221 -0.33 6.63 12.72
N THR A 222 -0.96 7.56 11.99
CA THR A 222 -1.48 7.27 10.65
C THR A 222 -0.39 7.44 9.59
N PRO A 223 -0.50 6.76 8.45
CA PRO A 223 0.35 7.03 7.29
C PRO A 223 0.33 8.49 6.86
N GLU A 224 -0.85 9.13 6.85
CA GLU A 224 -1.05 10.52 6.49
C GLU A 224 -0.27 11.47 7.42
N GLU A 225 -0.44 11.34 8.77
CA GLU A 225 0.31 12.14 9.76
C GLU A 225 1.83 12.09 9.52
N LEU A 226 2.35 10.93 9.09
CA LEU A 226 3.79 10.78 8.85
C LEU A 226 4.21 11.32 7.50
N PHE A 227 3.37 11.15 6.50
CA PHE A 227 3.64 11.61 5.14
C PHE A 227 3.66 13.14 5.10
N GLU A 228 2.66 13.79 5.68
CA GLU A 228 2.61 15.25 5.83
C GLU A 228 3.84 15.80 6.56
N ALA A 229 4.24 15.15 7.67
CA ALA A 229 5.45 15.57 8.39
C ALA A 229 6.74 15.44 7.56
N GLU A 230 6.83 14.50 6.61
CA GLU A 230 7.97 14.41 5.69
C GLU A 230 7.86 15.48 4.57
N LEU A 231 6.64 15.74 4.07
CA LEU A 231 6.42 16.82 3.11
C LEU A 231 6.76 18.18 3.70
N ASP A 232 6.33 18.47 4.93
CA ASP A 232 6.67 19.72 5.63
C ASP A 232 8.18 19.96 5.69
N ARG A 233 8.97 18.90 5.91
CA ARG A 233 10.44 18.98 5.89
C ARG A 233 11.01 19.29 4.51
N ILE A 234 10.37 18.75 3.46
CA ILE A 234 10.80 19.00 2.06
C ILE A 234 10.45 20.42 1.62
N TYR A 235 9.25 20.89 1.98
CA TYR A 235 8.77 22.22 1.57
C TYR A 235 9.31 23.35 2.45
N ALA A 236 9.86 23.07 3.64
CA ALA A 236 10.47 24.05 4.53
C ALA A 236 11.89 24.49 4.12
N ILE A 237 12.44 23.89 3.06
CA ILE A 237 13.74 24.21 2.48
C ILE A 237 13.54 25.23 1.36
#